data_8273ca9f05f69009a0f88b6f3ec099dc
#
_entry.id   8273ca9f05f69009a0f88b6f3ec099dc
#
_cell.length_a   1.000
_cell.length_b   1.000
_cell.length_c   1.000
_cell.angle_alpha   90.00
_cell.angle_beta   90.00
_cell.angle_gamma   90.00
#
_symmetry.space_group_name_H-M   'P 1'
#
loop_
_entity.id
_entity.type
_entity.pdbx_description
1 polymer ?
#
loop_
_entity_poly.entity_id
_entity_poly.type
_entity_poly.pdbx_seq_one_letter_code
_entity_poly.pdbx_strand_id
1 'polypeptide(L)'
;MMADANLIFASPRHDKRSGMEISMTKKQLALEVIDRLKKEYPDAGCTLEYDDAWKLLVSVRLAAQCTDARVNIVVEGLFEKYPSVAALAEADVDDIERIVHPCGLGRSKARDISACMKMLHEKYNDCVPDDFDALLKLPGVGRKSANLIMGDVFGKPAIVTDTH
;
A
#
# COMPACT_ATOMS: atom_id res chain seq x y z
N MET A 1 14.86 30.19 -5.67
CA MET A 1 16.10 29.76 -5.00
C MET A 1 16.03 28.24 -4.95
N MET A 2 16.70 27.59 -5.90
CA MET A 2 16.78 26.11 -5.97
C MET A 2 17.90 25.69 -5.02
N ALA A 3 17.58 24.91 -4.00
CA ALA A 3 18.55 24.34 -3.07
C ALA A 3 18.91 22.93 -3.52
N ASP A 4 20.22 22.70 -3.60
CA ASP A 4 20.89 21.55 -4.17
C ASP A 4 20.48 20.18 -3.59
N ALA A 5 19.94 19.32 -4.44
CA ALA A 5 19.59 17.94 -4.14
C ALA A 5 20.80 16.97 -4.21
N ASN A 6 22.02 17.43 -3.93
CA ASN A 6 23.25 16.66 -4.19
C ASN A 6 24.03 16.22 -2.95
N LEU A 7 23.37 16.03 -1.79
CA LEU A 7 24.09 15.71 -0.54
C LEU A 7 23.76 14.33 0.09
N ILE A 8 23.14 13.40 -0.61
CA ILE A 8 22.67 12.13 0.02
C ILE A 8 23.58 10.93 -0.26
N PHE A 9 24.51 10.99 -1.20
CA PHE A 9 25.44 9.88 -1.47
C PHE A 9 26.90 10.31 -1.36
N ALA A 10 27.32 10.76 -0.18
CA ALA A 10 28.74 10.77 0.13
C ALA A 10 29.15 9.34 0.50
N SER A 11 29.82 8.68 -0.43
CA SER A 11 30.54 7.42 -0.18
C SER A 11 31.43 7.60 1.05
N PRO A 12 31.47 6.66 2.01
CA PRO A 12 32.35 6.76 3.16
C PRO A 12 33.78 6.84 2.69
N ARG A 13 34.43 7.98 2.92
CA ARG A 13 35.87 8.15 2.69
C ARG A 13 36.58 7.18 3.61
N HIS A 14 37.41 6.30 3.04
CA HIS A 14 38.35 5.46 3.76
C HIS A 14 39.25 6.31 4.69
N ASP A 15 38.89 6.41 5.94
CA ASP A 15 39.81 6.87 6.98
C ASP A 15 40.69 5.65 7.40
N LYS A 16 41.92 5.65 6.90
CA LYS A 16 42.92 4.65 7.25
C LYS A 16 43.57 5.00 8.58
N ARG A 17 42.83 5.09 9.67
CA ARG A 17 43.40 5.21 11.02
C ARG A 17 42.62 4.34 11.99
N SER A 18 43.30 3.29 12.46
CA SER A 18 42.96 2.26 13.44
C SER A 18 42.18 1.05 12.88
N GLY A 19 42.94 -0.07 12.82
CA GLY A 19 42.48 -1.36 12.33
C GLY A 19 41.49 -2.05 13.29
N MET A 20 40.22 -1.80 13.08
CA MET A 20 39.15 -2.72 13.41
C MET A 20 37.98 -2.38 12.48
N GLU A 21 37.93 -3.00 11.29
CA GLU A 21 36.73 -3.02 10.48
C GLU A 21 35.68 -3.78 11.28
N ILE A 22 34.81 -3.06 11.97
CA ILE A 22 33.60 -3.64 12.54
C ILE A 22 32.67 -3.88 11.36
N SER A 23 32.80 -5.06 10.76
CA SER A 23 31.90 -5.53 9.71
C SER A 23 30.50 -5.70 10.31
N MET A 24 29.61 -4.76 10.02
CA MET A 24 28.21 -4.87 10.44
C MET A 24 27.55 -6.06 9.75
N THR A 25 26.86 -6.88 10.52
CA THR A 25 26.01 -7.92 9.94
C THR A 25 24.86 -7.29 9.16
N LYS A 26 24.29 -8.03 8.19
CA LYS A 26 23.09 -7.55 7.42
C LYS A 26 21.96 -7.12 8.34
N LYS A 27 21.76 -7.82 9.46
CA LYS A 27 20.73 -7.47 10.46
C LYS A 27 21.03 -6.13 11.13
N GLN A 28 22.27 -5.91 11.56
CA GLN A 28 22.68 -4.64 12.17
C GLN A 28 22.54 -3.47 11.20
N LEU A 29 22.97 -3.67 9.94
CA LEU A 29 22.81 -2.66 8.89
C LEU A 29 21.31 -2.32 8.66
N ALA A 30 20.45 -3.33 8.57
CA ALA A 30 19.01 -3.13 8.39
C ALA A 30 18.40 -2.34 9.55
N LEU A 31 18.75 -2.67 10.78
CA LEU A 31 18.26 -1.94 11.97
C LEU A 31 18.74 -0.48 11.99
N GLU A 32 19.99 -0.23 11.63
CA GLU A 32 20.56 1.11 11.54
C GLU A 32 19.84 1.94 10.44
N VAL A 33 19.56 1.34 9.27
CA VAL A 33 18.82 2.00 8.20
C VAL A 33 17.40 2.35 8.65
N ILE A 34 16.69 1.43 9.31
CA ILE A 34 15.36 1.66 9.84
C ILE A 34 15.37 2.81 10.86
N ASP A 35 16.34 2.82 11.78
CA ASP A 35 16.44 3.87 12.80
C ASP A 35 16.69 5.25 12.16
N ARG A 36 17.56 5.33 11.15
CA ARG A 36 17.80 6.58 10.40
C ARG A 36 16.58 7.03 9.64
N LEU A 37 15.88 6.12 8.95
CA LEU A 37 14.66 6.47 8.21
C LEU A 37 13.56 6.98 9.15
N LYS A 38 13.38 6.38 10.32
CA LYS A 38 12.41 6.87 11.32
C LYS A 38 12.75 8.26 11.86
N LYS A 39 14.04 8.60 11.97
CA LYS A 39 14.47 9.95 12.38
C LYS A 39 14.30 10.97 11.28
N GLU A 40 14.58 10.59 10.04
CA GLU A 40 14.50 11.50 8.88
C GLU A 40 13.05 11.75 8.45
N TYR A 41 12.20 10.72 8.56
CA TYR A 41 10.79 10.74 8.13
C TYR A 41 9.86 10.30 9.27
N PRO A 42 9.77 11.09 10.36
CA PRO A 42 8.99 10.69 11.55
C PRO A 42 7.49 10.56 11.26
N ASP A 43 6.97 11.33 10.31
CA ASP A 43 5.56 11.39 9.94
C ASP A 43 5.22 10.53 8.70
N ALA A 44 6.14 9.63 8.28
CA ALA A 44 5.89 8.77 7.15
C ALA A 44 4.75 7.78 7.46
N GLY A 45 3.70 7.81 6.64
CA GLY A 45 2.52 6.98 6.78
C GLY A 45 1.81 6.76 5.45
N CYS A 46 0.70 6.04 5.47
CA CYS A 46 -0.17 5.87 4.32
C CYS A 46 -0.89 7.19 4.01
N THR A 47 -0.86 7.61 2.75
CA THR A 47 -1.54 8.83 2.26
C THR A 47 -2.93 8.54 1.70
N LEU A 48 -3.31 7.27 1.58
CA LEU A 48 -4.66 6.87 1.23
C LEU A 48 -5.57 6.99 2.45
N GLU A 49 -6.73 7.62 2.27
CA GLU A 49 -7.72 7.79 3.33
C GLU A 49 -8.60 6.55 3.45
N TYR A 50 -8.72 6.00 4.66
CA TYR A 50 -9.55 4.85 4.97
C TYR A 50 -9.92 4.81 6.45
N ASP A 51 -11.07 4.25 6.74
CA ASP A 51 -11.60 3.99 8.10
C ASP A 51 -11.79 2.49 8.35
N ASP A 52 -11.68 1.67 7.29
CA ASP A 52 -11.83 0.22 7.35
C ASP A 52 -10.84 -0.47 6.40
N ALA A 53 -10.40 -1.67 6.76
CA ALA A 53 -9.41 -2.45 6.02
C ALA A 53 -9.80 -2.74 4.56
N TRP A 54 -11.09 -3.04 4.29
CA TRP A 54 -11.56 -3.30 2.94
C TRP A 54 -11.56 -2.05 2.07
N LYS A 55 -11.76 -0.86 2.65
CA LYS A 55 -11.64 0.41 1.94
C LYS A 55 -10.19 0.68 1.52
N LEU A 56 -9.23 0.36 2.40
CA LEU A 56 -7.81 0.44 2.04
C LEU A 56 -7.47 -0.53 0.89
N LEU A 57 -7.98 -1.77 0.90
CA LEU A 57 -7.78 -2.72 -0.22
C LEU A 57 -8.25 -2.13 -1.55
N VAL A 58 -9.44 -1.52 -1.58
CA VAL A 58 -10.00 -0.86 -2.78
C VAL A 58 -9.10 0.29 -3.20
N SER A 59 -8.75 1.17 -2.26
CA SER A 59 -7.91 2.36 -2.53
C SER A 59 -6.54 1.97 -3.08
N VAL A 60 -5.89 0.97 -2.50
CA VAL A 60 -4.59 0.45 -2.98
C VAL A 60 -4.70 -0.11 -4.40
N ARG A 61 -5.81 -0.81 -4.73
CA ARG A 61 -6.02 -1.29 -6.10
C ARG A 61 -6.20 -0.13 -7.08
N LEU A 62 -6.88 0.94 -6.66
CA LEU A 62 -7.06 2.15 -7.46
C LEU A 62 -5.77 2.96 -7.61
N ALA A 63 -4.88 2.94 -6.63
CA ALA A 63 -3.59 3.65 -6.66
C ALA A 63 -2.60 3.09 -7.69
N ALA A 64 -2.84 1.88 -8.24
CA ALA A 64 -2.01 1.35 -9.31
C ALA A 64 -2.01 2.29 -10.54
N GLN A 65 -0.86 2.92 -10.82
CA GLN A 65 -0.69 3.94 -11.86
C GLN A 65 -1.64 5.15 -11.71
N CYS A 66 -1.95 5.53 -10.47
CA CYS A 66 -2.76 6.69 -10.13
C CYS A 66 -2.20 7.35 -8.87
N THR A 67 -2.37 8.65 -8.73
CA THR A 67 -1.95 9.36 -7.51
C THR A 67 -2.94 9.13 -6.37
N ASP A 68 -2.44 9.05 -5.13
CA ASP A 68 -3.27 8.86 -3.94
C ASP A 68 -4.30 9.99 -3.78
N ALA A 69 -3.92 11.24 -4.06
CA ALA A 69 -4.85 12.37 -4.04
C ALA A 69 -6.04 12.17 -5.00
N ARG A 70 -5.83 11.60 -6.19
CA ARG A 70 -6.91 11.28 -7.13
C ARG A 70 -7.77 10.13 -6.60
N VAL A 71 -7.15 9.12 -6.01
CA VAL A 71 -7.85 7.99 -5.42
C VAL A 71 -8.77 8.46 -4.30
N ASN A 72 -8.26 9.26 -3.35
CA ASN A 72 -9.03 9.77 -2.22
C ASN A 72 -10.31 10.50 -2.67
N ILE A 73 -10.23 11.34 -3.73
CA ILE A 73 -11.42 12.01 -4.30
C ILE A 73 -12.41 11.00 -4.87
N VAL A 74 -11.93 9.98 -5.59
CA VAL A 74 -12.81 9.03 -6.29
C VAL A 74 -13.50 8.07 -5.34
N VAL A 75 -12.80 7.62 -4.28
CA VAL A 75 -13.35 6.64 -3.33
C VAL A 75 -14.46 7.24 -2.45
N GLU A 76 -14.49 8.55 -2.26
CA GLU A 76 -15.58 9.22 -1.54
C GLU A 76 -16.95 8.85 -2.15
N GLY A 77 -17.12 9.10 -3.45
CA GLY A 77 -18.36 8.77 -4.14
C GLY A 77 -18.61 7.26 -4.28
N LEU A 78 -17.54 6.45 -4.35
CA LEU A 78 -17.69 5.00 -4.39
C LEU A 78 -18.21 4.45 -3.06
N PHE A 79 -17.64 4.87 -1.92
CA PHE A 79 -18.03 4.38 -0.60
C PHE A 79 -19.34 5.01 -0.09
N GLU A 80 -19.70 6.21 -0.55
CA GLU A 80 -21.03 6.78 -0.31
C GLU A 80 -22.11 5.91 -0.97
N LYS A 81 -21.88 5.48 -2.21
CA LYS A 81 -22.82 4.65 -2.96
C LYS A 81 -22.85 3.20 -2.48
N TYR A 82 -21.71 2.65 -2.11
CA TYR A 82 -21.54 1.26 -1.68
C TYR A 82 -20.86 1.22 -0.31
N PRO A 83 -21.63 1.37 0.79
CA PRO A 83 -21.07 1.59 2.12
C PRO A 83 -20.57 0.34 2.84
N SER A 84 -20.62 -0.83 2.20
CA SER A 84 -20.17 -2.11 2.78
C SER A 84 -19.56 -3.04 1.75
N VAL A 85 -18.83 -4.06 2.23
CA VAL A 85 -18.30 -5.14 1.39
C VAL A 85 -19.41 -5.83 0.62
N ALA A 86 -20.53 -6.17 1.30
CA ALA A 86 -21.68 -6.82 0.67
C ALA A 86 -22.28 -5.94 -0.43
N ALA A 87 -22.49 -4.65 -0.17
CA ALA A 87 -23.05 -3.73 -1.16
C ALA A 87 -22.16 -3.61 -2.41
N LEU A 88 -20.84 -3.55 -2.21
CA LEU A 88 -19.89 -3.46 -3.32
C LEU A 88 -19.69 -4.82 -4.04
N ALA A 89 -19.87 -5.94 -3.33
CA ALA A 89 -19.87 -7.27 -3.91
C ALA A 89 -21.06 -7.51 -4.87
N GLU A 90 -22.24 -6.97 -4.54
CA GLU A 90 -23.45 -7.05 -5.36
C GLU A 90 -23.50 -5.99 -6.48
N ALA A 91 -22.62 -5.00 -6.45
CA ALA A 91 -22.60 -3.90 -7.40
C ALA A 91 -22.33 -4.37 -8.83
N ASP A 92 -22.98 -3.71 -9.79
CA ASP A 92 -22.69 -3.89 -11.21
C ASP A 92 -21.28 -3.40 -11.53
N VAL A 93 -20.48 -4.22 -12.22
CA VAL A 93 -19.10 -3.89 -12.57
C VAL A 93 -19.01 -2.67 -13.48
N ASP A 94 -19.97 -2.46 -14.37
CA ASP A 94 -20.01 -1.30 -15.27
C ASP A 94 -20.32 -0.01 -14.49
N ASP A 95 -21.06 -0.12 -13.39
CA ASP A 95 -21.32 1.02 -12.51
C ASP A 95 -20.08 1.36 -11.67
N ILE A 96 -19.38 0.35 -11.12
CA ILE A 96 -18.10 0.56 -10.45
C ILE A 96 -17.11 1.22 -11.44
N GLU A 97 -17.02 0.70 -12.67
CA GLU A 97 -16.11 1.23 -13.70
C GLU A 97 -16.37 2.72 -13.98
N ARG A 98 -17.64 3.13 -14.11
CA ARG A 98 -17.98 4.55 -14.32
C ARG A 98 -17.46 5.44 -13.21
N ILE A 99 -17.57 4.99 -11.96
CA ILE A 99 -17.09 5.75 -10.79
C ILE A 99 -15.56 5.81 -10.75
N VAL A 100 -14.90 4.67 -10.94
CA VAL A 100 -13.43 4.58 -10.78
C VAL A 100 -12.65 4.96 -12.05
N HIS A 101 -13.33 5.25 -13.15
CA HIS A 101 -12.72 5.62 -14.44
C HIS A 101 -11.63 6.71 -14.33
N PRO A 102 -11.79 7.76 -13.51
CA PRO A 102 -10.78 8.80 -13.35
C PRO A 102 -9.44 8.32 -12.80
N CYS A 103 -9.38 7.13 -12.19
CA CYS A 103 -8.13 6.53 -11.72
C CYS A 103 -7.33 5.82 -12.82
N GLY A 104 -7.84 5.76 -14.06
CA GLY A 104 -7.22 5.00 -15.15
C GLY A 104 -7.43 3.48 -15.00
N LEU A 105 -7.30 2.74 -16.11
CA LEU A 105 -7.51 1.28 -16.15
C LEU A 105 -8.85 0.84 -15.52
N GLY A 106 -9.89 1.67 -15.64
CA GLY A 106 -11.16 1.54 -14.93
C GLY A 106 -11.78 0.15 -15.03
N ARG A 107 -11.85 -0.42 -16.23
CA ARG A 107 -12.42 -1.75 -16.47
C ARG A 107 -11.72 -2.87 -15.69
N SER A 108 -10.39 -2.89 -15.70
CA SER A 108 -9.60 -3.89 -14.96
C SER A 108 -9.76 -3.69 -13.45
N LYS A 109 -9.68 -2.45 -12.98
CA LYS A 109 -9.83 -2.11 -11.56
C LYS A 109 -11.22 -2.47 -11.04
N ALA A 110 -12.28 -2.15 -11.78
CA ALA A 110 -13.65 -2.46 -11.41
C ALA A 110 -13.88 -3.98 -11.29
N ARG A 111 -13.36 -4.77 -12.23
CA ARG A 111 -13.43 -6.24 -12.16
C ARG A 111 -12.72 -6.80 -10.93
N ASP A 112 -11.50 -6.32 -10.67
CA ASP A 112 -10.72 -6.80 -9.51
C ASP A 112 -11.41 -6.41 -8.19
N ILE A 113 -11.92 -5.19 -8.08
CA ILE A 113 -12.65 -4.72 -6.90
C ILE A 113 -13.90 -5.57 -6.68
N SER A 114 -14.75 -5.73 -7.68
CA SER A 114 -15.96 -6.56 -7.58
C SER A 114 -15.63 -8.00 -7.17
N ALA A 115 -14.64 -8.63 -7.82
CA ALA A 115 -14.24 -10.01 -7.51
C ALA A 115 -13.62 -10.12 -6.10
N CYS A 116 -12.83 -9.12 -5.68
CA CYS A 116 -12.26 -9.08 -4.34
C CYS A 116 -13.35 -8.97 -3.27
N MET A 117 -14.32 -8.07 -3.43
CA MET A 117 -15.41 -7.89 -2.48
C MET A 117 -16.33 -9.13 -2.42
N LYS A 118 -16.62 -9.76 -3.56
CA LYS A 118 -17.34 -11.04 -3.60
C LYS A 118 -16.62 -12.12 -2.79
N MET A 119 -15.31 -12.24 -2.96
CA MET A 119 -14.51 -13.19 -2.21
C MET A 119 -14.48 -12.90 -0.71
N LEU A 120 -14.37 -11.62 -0.31
CA LEU A 120 -14.47 -11.24 1.10
C LEU A 120 -15.84 -11.59 1.68
N HIS A 121 -16.92 -11.30 0.96
CA HIS A 121 -18.28 -11.63 1.38
C HIS A 121 -18.52 -13.13 1.53
N GLU A 122 -18.16 -13.90 0.50
CA GLU A 122 -18.45 -15.34 0.45
C GLU A 122 -17.56 -16.18 1.37
N LYS A 123 -16.28 -15.81 1.57
CA LYS A 123 -15.29 -16.67 2.22
C LYS A 123 -14.72 -16.10 3.52
N TYR A 124 -14.84 -14.81 3.74
CA TYR A 124 -14.18 -14.12 4.87
C TYR A 124 -15.16 -13.32 5.73
N ASN A 125 -16.48 -13.53 5.54
CA ASN A 125 -17.52 -12.86 6.34
C ASN A 125 -17.34 -11.34 6.41
N ASP A 126 -17.12 -10.71 5.24
CA ASP A 126 -16.87 -9.28 5.03
C ASP A 126 -15.59 -8.73 5.69
N CYS A 127 -14.77 -9.59 6.27
CA CYS A 127 -13.53 -9.18 6.92
C CYS A 127 -12.31 -9.38 6.01
N VAL A 128 -11.35 -8.46 6.07
CA VAL A 128 -10.05 -8.62 5.43
C VAL A 128 -9.24 -9.63 6.23
N PRO A 129 -8.68 -10.69 5.60
CA PRO A 129 -7.94 -11.70 6.33
C PRO A 129 -6.60 -11.15 6.85
N ASP A 130 -6.29 -11.51 8.11
CA ASP A 130 -5.04 -11.22 8.79
C ASP A 130 -3.96 -12.30 8.52
N ASP A 131 -3.86 -12.69 7.25
CA ASP A 131 -2.91 -13.69 6.77
C ASP A 131 -2.38 -13.31 5.40
N PHE A 132 -1.04 -13.30 5.24
CA PHE A 132 -0.40 -12.86 4.01
C PHE A 132 -0.74 -13.71 2.79
N ASP A 133 -0.79 -15.04 2.96
CA ASP A 133 -1.11 -15.96 1.87
C ASP A 133 -2.60 -15.92 1.49
N ALA A 134 -3.47 -15.62 2.45
CA ALA A 134 -4.89 -15.36 2.19
C ALA A 134 -5.07 -14.05 1.43
N LEU A 135 -4.37 -12.98 1.81
CA LEU A 135 -4.38 -11.70 1.07
C LEU A 135 -3.94 -11.86 -0.39
N LEU A 136 -2.90 -12.67 -0.65
CA LEU A 136 -2.44 -12.93 -2.02
C LEU A 136 -3.43 -13.70 -2.89
N LYS A 137 -4.44 -14.35 -2.29
CA LYS A 137 -5.51 -15.03 -3.04
C LYS A 137 -6.64 -14.09 -3.45
N LEU A 138 -6.69 -12.89 -2.86
CA LEU A 138 -7.70 -11.89 -3.21
C LEU A 138 -7.43 -11.31 -4.61
N PRO A 139 -8.45 -11.20 -5.46
CA PRO A 139 -8.31 -10.58 -6.78
C PRO A 139 -7.75 -9.17 -6.71
N GLY A 140 -6.75 -8.87 -7.55
CA GLY A 140 -6.11 -7.57 -7.61
C GLY A 140 -5.10 -7.27 -6.48
N VAL A 141 -4.87 -8.21 -5.56
CA VAL A 141 -3.93 -8.05 -4.44
C VAL A 141 -2.60 -8.75 -4.76
N GLY A 142 -1.55 -7.94 -4.93
CA GLY A 142 -0.18 -8.42 -5.08
C GLY A 142 0.63 -8.30 -3.79
N ARG A 143 1.91 -8.73 -3.83
CA ARG A 143 2.81 -8.69 -2.68
C ARG A 143 2.96 -7.28 -2.06
N LYS A 144 3.03 -6.24 -2.89
CA LYS A 144 3.11 -4.85 -2.41
C LYS A 144 1.87 -4.50 -1.59
N SER A 145 0.68 -4.74 -2.15
CA SER A 145 -0.60 -4.45 -1.49
C SER A 145 -0.77 -5.27 -0.21
N ALA A 146 -0.44 -6.57 -0.26
CA ALA A 146 -0.52 -7.44 0.92
C ALA A 146 0.40 -6.96 2.04
N ASN A 147 1.65 -6.57 1.74
CA ASN A 147 2.56 -6.02 2.74
C ASN A 147 2.05 -4.70 3.33
N LEU A 148 1.43 -3.83 2.52
CA LEU A 148 0.85 -2.59 3.02
C LEU A 148 -0.30 -2.88 3.99
N ILE A 149 -1.23 -3.78 3.63
CA ILE A 149 -2.33 -4.19 4.52
C ILE A 149 -1.80 -4.83 5.80
N MET A 150 -0.80 -5.70 5.72
CA MET A 150 -0.20 -6.34 6.91
C MET A 150 0.44 -5.32 7.85
N GLY A 151 1.14 -4.31 7.31
CA GLY A 151 1.79 -3.28 8.10
C GLY A 151 0.80 -2.26 8.66
N ASP A 152 0.01 -1.65 7.80
CA ASP A 152 -0.86 -0.51 8.15
C ASP A 152 -2.10 -0.92 8.95
N VAL A 153 -2.76 -2.01 8.55
CA VAL A 153 -4.01 -2.46 9.19
C VAL A 153 -3.74 -3.33 10.39
N PHE A 154 -2.84 -4.32 10.24
CA PHE A 154 -2.63 -5.34 11.26
C PHE A 154 -1.39 -5.10 12.13
N GLY A 155 -0.61 -4.04 11.88
CA GLY A 155 0.59 -3.72 12.66
C GLY A 155 1.68 -4.80 12.62
N LYS A 156 1.65 -5.69 11.61
CA LYS A 156 2.61 -6.78 11.48
C LYS A 156 3.88 -6.32 10.77
N PRO A 157 5.04 -6.91 11.09
CA PRO A 157 6.28 -6.60 10.37
C PRO A 157 6.13 -6.84 8.88
N ALA A 158 6.17 -5.75 8.09
CA ALA A 158 6.03 -5.80 6.65
C ALA A 158 6.89 -4.72 5.99
N ILE A 159 7.33 -4.96 4.77
CA ILE A 159 8.08 -4.00 3.97
C ILE A 159 7.35 -3.82 2.63
N VAL A 160 6.89 -2.61 2.39
CA VAL A 160 6.28 -2.23 1.11
C VAL A 160 7.39 -1.94 0.12
N THR A 161 7.53 -2.79 -0.89
CA THR A 161 8.54 -2.62 -1.96
C THR A 161 7.84 -2.26 -3.26
N ASP A 162 8.16 -1.09 -3.80
CA ASP A 162 7.71 -0.67 -5.12
C ASP A 162 8.61 -1.22 -6.23
N THR A 163 8.10 -1.17 -7.48
CA THR A 163 8.87 -1.54 -8.68
C THR A 163 9.86 -0.45 -9.09
N HIS A 164 9.74 0.73 -8.54
CA HIS A 164 10.62 1.87 -8.78
C HIS A 164 11.58 2.06 -7.59
#